data_f47a3d8dec95792b1ee9073dc70caf07
#
_entry.id   f47a3d8dec95792b1ee9073dc70caf07
#
_cell.length_a   1.000
_cell.length_b   1.000
_cell.length_c   1.000
_cell.angle_alpha   90.00
_cell.angle_beta   90.00
_cell.angle_gamma   90.00
#
_symmetry.space_group_name_H-M   'P 1'
#
loop_
_entity.id
_entity.type
_entity.pdbx_description
1 polymer ?
#
loop_
_entity_poly.entity_id
_entity_poly.type
_entity_poly.pdbx_seq_one_letter_code
_entity_poly.pdbx_strand_id
1 'polypeptide(L)'
;MTISPPITAKTLLEKVKPRAGPLIITVFGDTIAPRGGSIWLGSLINLMQPLGLSERLVRTGVYRLAREKWLKAQQTGRRSFYTITPEGLGSFTDADARIYAAHPVPWDGKWVMVQTLPDAAPLARKKTRNLLTWHGFGQLSPTMMIKPGSDTDNVNQVLKSVGLTSSSIVFASDLDNNANTQAIVSNGWNLQELSSAYQRLMACFADAGDLALKKPADAFVARTLLIHQYRRILLKDPQLPDELLPTGWNGEKARKLVSQAYHNLTPTADLFITEMMQNSNGKSPEATSSYQERFV
;
A
#
# COMPACT_ATOMS: atom_id res chain seq x y z
N MET A 1 19.02 33.06 -1.48
CA MET A 1 18.76 31.62 -1.18
C MET A 1 17.84 31.57 0.03
N THR A 2 16.59 31.32 -0.17
CA THR A 2 15.62 31.13 0.92
C THR A 2 15.86 29.73 1.48
N ILE A 3 16.46 29.65 2.66
CA ILE A 3 16.64 28.38 3.39
C ILE A 3 15.22 27.92 3.75
N SER A 4 14.75 26.86 3.11
CA SER A 4 13.47 26.22 3.51
C SER A 4 13.57 25.85 5.00
N PRO A 5 12.52 26.08 5.80
CA PRO A 5 12.55 25.70 7.21
C PRO A 5 12.79 24.17 7.32
N PRO A 6 13.56 23.75 8.32
CA PRO A 6 13.88 22.34 8.49
C PRO A 6 12.60 21.51 8.64
N ILE A 7 12.56 20.38 7.97
CA ILE A 7 11.42 19.47 8.04
C ILE A 7 11.28 18.93 9.47
N THR A 8 10.05 18.87 9.98
CA THR A 8 9.74 18.34 11.32
C THR A 8 8.60 17.33 11.22
N ALA A 9 8.45 16.46 12.21
CA ALA A 9 7.30 15.56 12.29
C ALA A 9 5.97 16.33 12.22
N LYS A 10 5.90 17.50 12.86
CA LYS A 10 4.72 18.38 12.85
C LYS A 10 4.43 18.91 11.43
N THR A 11 5.44 19.41 10.72
CA THR A 11 5.26 19.90 9.34
C THR A 11 4.85 18.80 8.38
N LEU A 12 5.33 17.57 8.56
CA LEU A 12 4.88 16.41 7.79
C LEU A 12 3.40 16.09 8.06
N LEU A 13 2.98 16.09 9.32
CA LEU A 13 1.58 15.86 9.68
C LEU A 13 0.65 16.93 9.07
N GLU A 14 1.05 18.19 9.10
CA GLU A 14 0.30 19.31 8.51
C GLU A 14 0.19 19.19 6.98
N LYS A 15 1.23 18.70 6.29
CA LYS A 15 1.23 18.46 4.84
C LYS A 15 0.40 17.24 4.47
N VAL A 16 0.56 16.13 5.18
CA VAL A 16 -0.05 14.82 4.85
C VAL A 16 -1.52 14.75 5.27
N LYS A 17 -1.89 15.31 6.42
CA LYS A 17 -3.25 15.30 7.01
C LYS A 17 -3.90 13.90 6.92
N PRO A 18 -3.33 12.88 7.54
CA PRO A 18 -3.78 11.51 7.36
C PRO A 18 -5.16 11.29 7.99
N ARG A 19 -5.99 10.46 7.35
CA ARG A 19 -7.24 9.99 7.94
C ARG A 19 -6.97 8.83 8.90
N ALA A 20 -7.65 8.80 10.05
CA ALA A 20 -7.42 7.83 11.11
C ALA A 20 -7.47 6.35 10.65
N GLY A 21 -8.53 5.94 9.95
CA GLY A 21 -8.68 4.54 9.53
C GLY A 21 -7.54 4.03 8.65
N PRO A 22 -7.26 4.67 7.49
CA PRO A 22 -6.14 4.28 6.63
C PRO A 22 -4.77 4.36 7.31
N LEU A 23 -4.57 5.31 8.26
CA LEU A 23 -3.32 5.41 8.99
C LEU A 23 -3.14 4.26 10.00
N ILE A 24 -4.20 3.87 10.70
CA ILE A 24 -4.19 2.69 11.58
C ILE A 24 -3.84 1.43 10.77
N ILE A 25 -4.43 1.24 9.57
CA ILE A 25 -4.08 0.13 8.68
C ILE A 25 -2.58 0.18 8.31
N THR A 26 -2.03 1.37 8.04
CA THR A 26 -0.60 1.51 7.75
C THR A 26 0.26 1.07 8.93
N VAL A 27 -0.06 1.51 10.16
CA VAL A 27 0.67 1.10 11.37
C VAL A 27 0.55 -0.40 11.62
N PHE A 28 -0.62 -0.99 11.38
CA PHE A 28 -0.76 -2.45 11.48
C PHE A 28 0.12 -3.17 10.47
N GLY A 29 0.15 -2.78 9.19
CA GLY A 29 0.95 -3.44 8.16
C GLY A 29 2.45 -3.18 8.32
N ASP A 30 2.86 -1.92 8.50
CA ASP A 30 4.27 -1.55 8.56
C ASP A 30 4.96 -1.91 9.89
N THR A 31 4.25 -1.77 11.02
CA THR A 31 4.84 -1.84 12.36
C THR A 31 4.45 -3.10 13.13
N ILE A 32 3.14 -3.45 13.14
CA ILE A 32 2.62 -4.49 14.02
C ILE A 32 2.67 -5.87 13.36
N ALA A 33 2.37 -5.99 12.07
CA ALA A 33 2.39 -7.26 11.35
C ALA A 33 3.76 -7.96 11.43
N PRO A 34 4.89 -7.27 11.17
CA PRO A 34 6.22 -7.88 11.29
C PRO A 34 6.59 -8.27 12.72
N ARG A 35 5.84 -7.83 13.72
CA ARG A 35 6.07 -8.09 15.15
C ARG A 35 4.99 -8.97 15.77
N GLY A 36 4.52 -9.96 15.01
CA GLY A 36 3.54 -10.96 15.48
C GLY A 36 2.08 -10.55 15.33
N GLY A 37 1.78 -9.42 14.69
CA GLY A 37 0.43 -9.04 14.28
C GLY A 37 -0.56 -8.71 15.41
N SER A 38 -0.11 -8.64 16.67
CA SER A 38 -0.95 -8.40 17.85
C SER A 38 -0.44 -7.24 18.69
N ILE A 39 -1.34 -6.41 19.20
CA ILE A 39 -1.00 -5.25 20.04
C ILE A 39 -2.05 -5.00 21.12
N TRP A 40 -1.59 -4.58 22.30
CA TRP A 40 -2.47 -4.01 23.32
C TRP A 40 -3.03 -2.64 22.88
N LEU A 41 -4.31 -2.40 23.11
CA LEU A 41 -4.97 -1.14 22.72
C LEU A 41 -4.28 0.11 23.31
N GLY A 42 -3.80 0.04 24.56
CA GLY A 42 -3.05 1.15 25.18
C GLY A 42 -1.75 1.47 24.44
N SER A 43 -0.99 0.43 24.05
CA SER A 43 0.20 0.59 23.23
C SER A 43 -0.11 1.18 21.85
N LEU A 44 -1.19 0.74 21.22
CA LEU A 44 -1.63 1.33 19.94
C LEU A 44 -1.98 2.81 20.11
N ILE A 45 -2.67 3.20 21.18
CA ILE A 45 -2.98 4.61 21.46
C ILE A 45 -1.69 5.42 21.61
N ASN A 46 -0.69 4.90 22.34
CA ASN A 46 0.61 5.56 22.51
C ASN A 46 1.37 5.72 21.20
N LEU A 47 1.37 4.68 20.34
CA LEU A 47 1.97 4.76 18.99
C LEU A 47 1.25 5.77 18.08
N MET A 48 -0.07 5.92 18.21
CA MET A 48 -0.85 6.80 17.35
C MET A 48 -0.87 8.25 17.83
N GLN A 49 -0.53 8.52 19.08
CA GLN A 49 -0.52 9.86 19.65
C GLN A 49 0.42 10.84 18.91
N PRO A 50 1.70 10.52 18.66
CA PRO A 50 2.60 11.41 17.92
C PRO A 50 2.18 11.58 16.45
N LEU A 51 1.35 10.67 15.91
CA LEU A 51 0.72 10.78 14.60
C LEU A 51 -0.54 11.69 14.58
N GLY A 52 -0.85 12.35 15.69
CA GLY A 52 -1.94 13.29 15.81
C GLY A 52 -3.34 12.67 16.02
N LEU A 53 -3.42 11.37 16.35
CA LEU A 53 -4.70 10.73 16.60
C LEU A 53 -5.04 10.72 18.10
N SER A 54 -6.21 11.22 18.44
CA SER A 54 -6.73 11.09 19.80
C SER A 54 -7.14 9.64 20.11
N GLU A 55 -7.12 9.28 21.39
CA GLU A 55 -7.59 7.98 21.88
C GLU A 55 -8.97 7.60 21.33
N ARG A 56 -9.91 8.54 21.30
CA ARG A 56 -11.26 8.34 20.76
C ARG A 56 -11.22 7.91 19.29
N LEU A 57 -10.39 8.55 18.46
CA LEU A 57 -10.24 8.20 17.05
C LEU A 57 -9.62 6.83 16.86
N VAL A 58 -8.62 6.48 17.67
CA VAL A 58 -7.99 5.15 17.64
C VAL A 58 -9.01 4.08 18.00
N ARG A 59 -9.74 4.22 19.11
CA ARG A 59 -10.79 3.28 19.54
C ARG A 59 -11.86 3.09 18.47
N THR A 60 -12.36 4.17 17.89
CA THR A 60 -13.35 4.12 16.80
C THR A 60 -12.79 3.41 15.56
N GLY A 61 -11.53 3.70 15.22
CA GLY A 61 -10.85 3.09 14.07
C GLY A 61 -10.68 1.57 14.21
N VAL A 62 -10.17 1.08 15.34
CA VAL A 62 -9.98 -0.36 15.56
C VAL A 62 -11.31 -1.10 15.69
N TYR A 63 -12.33 -0.50 16.30
CA TYR A 63 -13.67 -1.07 16.36
C TYR A 63 -14.25 -1.30 14.95
N ARG A 64 -14.09 -0.30 14.05
CA ARG A 64 -14.52 -0.45 12.66
C ARG A 64 -13.75 -1.54 11.94
N LEU A 65 -12.42 -1.59 12.07
CA LEU A 65 -11.59 -2.64 11.47
C LEU A 65 -11.92 -4.02 11.99
N ALA A 66 -12.33 -4.14 13.27
CA ALA A 66 -12.81 -5.40 13.83
C ALA A 66 -14.17 -5.81 13.22
N ARG A 67 -15.08 -4.87 13.00
CA ARG A 67 -16.36 -5.14 12.30
C ARG A 67 -16.15 -5.56 10.84
N GLU A 68 -15.16 -4.98 10.18
CA GLU A 68 -14.76 -5.30 8.80
C GLU A 68 -13.91 -6.59 8.72
N LYS A 69 -13.73 -7.30 9.82
CA LYS A 69 -12.96 -8.55 9.95
C LYS A 69 -11.46 -8.45 9.63
N TRP A 70 -10.90 -7.24 9.62
CA TRP A 70 -9.46 -7.05 9.50
C TRP A 70 -8.73 -7.40 10.79
N LEU A 71 -9.37 -7.12 11.92
CA LEU A 71 -8.84 -7.34 13.26
C LEU A 71 -9.79 -8.19 14.07
N LYS A 72 -9.21 -8.99 14.98
CA LYS A 72 -9.93 -9.69 16.04
C LYS A 72 -9.59 -9.05 17.38
N ALA A 73 -10.63 -8.67 18.14
CA ALA A 73 -10.46 -8.20 19.50
C ALA A 73 -10.47 -9.39 20.47
N GLN A 74 -9.54 -9.39 21.41
CA GLN A 74 -9.47 -10.37 22.51
C GLN A 74 -9.25 -9.62 23.82
N GLN A 75 -10.07 -9.89 24.83
CA GLN A 75 -9.90 -9.33 26.17
C GLN A 75 -9.14 -10.32 27.06
N THR A 76 -8.13 -9.81 27.76
CA THR A 76 -7.36 -10.54 28.77
C THR A 76 -7.31 -9.69 30.02
N GLY A 77 -8.07 -10.06 31.04
CA GLY A 77 -8.29 -9.24 32.22
C GLY A 77 -8.91 -7.87 31.86
N ARG A 78 -8.26 -6.80 32.26
CA ARG A 78 -8.70 -5.42 31.96
C ARG A 78 -8.13 -4.87 30.65
N ARG A 79 -7.36 -5.67 29.88
CA ARG A 79 -6.68 -5.24 28.66
C ARG A 79 -7.35 -5.83 27.43
N SER A 80 -7.53 -5.00 26.40
CA SER A 80 -8.02 -5.42 25.08
C SER A 80 -6.85 -5.47 24.10
N PHE A 81 -6.69 -6.62 23.46
CA PHE A 81 -5.68 -6.86 22.41
C PHE A 81 -6.37 -6.94 21.07
N TYR A 82 -5.71 -6.38 20.05
CA TYR A 82 -6.17 -6.45 18.68
C TYR A 82 -5.13 -7.20 17.84
N THR A 83 -5.59 -8.26 17.18
CA THR A 83 -4.75 -9.14 16.36
C THR A 83 -5.27 -9.13 14.94
N ILE A 84 -4.36 -9.12 13.96
CA ILE A 84 -4.72 -9.25 12.55
C ILE A 84 -5.35 -10.62 12.31
N THR A 85 -6.49 -10.65 11.62
CA THR A 85 -7.15 -11.90 11.23
C THR A 85 -6.42 -12.58 10.07
N PRO A 86 -6.64 -13.89 9.80
CA PRO A 86 -6.11 -14.53 8.60
C PRO A 86 -6.51 -13.82 7.30
N GLU A 87 -7.76 -13.36 7.19
CA GLU A 87 -8.26 -12.59 6.05
C GLU A 87 -7.57 -11.23 5.94
N GLY A 88 -7.39 -10.56 7.08
CA GLY A 88 -6.62 -9.32 7.15
C GLY A 88 -5.15 -9.55 6.77
N LEU A 89 -4.54 -10.63 7.24
CA LEU A 89 -3.14 -10.96 6.98
C LEU A 89 -2.88 -11.15 5.48
N GLY A 90 -3.74 -11.87 4.76
CA GLY A 90 -3.64 -12.01 3.31
C GLY A 90 -3.58 -10.65 2.60
N SER A 91 -4.51 -9.75 2.95
CA SER A 91 -4.52 -8.39 2.39
C SER A 91 -3.27 -7.56 2.75
N PHE A 92 -2.69 -7.78 3.95
CA PHE A 92 -1.43 -7.13 4.34
C PHE A 92 -0.24 -7.73 3.59
N THR A 93 -0.18 -9.05 3.39
CA THR A 93 0.89 -9.72 2.64
C THR A 93 0.93 -9.28 1.18
N ASP A 94 -0.23 -9.23 0.52
CA ASP A 94 -0.33 -8.75 -0.86
C ASP A 94 0.12 -7.29 -0.99
N ALA A 95 -0.29 -6.45 -0.04
CA ALA A 95 0.12 -5.05 -0.01
C ALA A 95 1.62 -4.92 0.33
N ASP A 96 2.15 -5.72 1.25
CA ASP A 96 3.56 -5.73 1.65
C ASP A 96 4.45 -6.09 0.47
N ALA A 97 4.12 -7.15 -0.27
CA ALA A 97 4.83 -7.54 -1.49
C ALA A 97 4.88 -6.39 -2.51
N ARG A 98 3.77 -5.68 -2.72
CA ARG A 98 3.72 -4.54 -3.65
C ARG A 98 4.51 -3.33 -3.15
N ILE A 99 4.48 -3.04 -1.85
CA ILE A 99 5.11 -1.85 -1.26
C ILE A 99 6.63 -2.03 -1.19
N TYR A 100 7.08 -3.20 -0.78
CA TYR A 100 8.48 -3.44 -0.43
C TYR A 100 9.25 -4.30 -1.44
N ALA A 101 8.57 -4.87 -2.47
CA ALA A 101 9.23 -5.68 -3.50
C ALA A 101 10.33 -4.93 -4.25
N ALA A 102 11.37 -5.64 -4.64
CA ALA A 102 12.58 -5.03 -5.18
C ALA A 102 12.45 -4.55 -6.63
N HIS A 103 11.79 -5.29 -7.53
CA HIS A 103 11.83 -5.02 -8.97
C HIS A 103 10.51 -5.30 -9.69
N PRO A 104 10.21 -4.53 -10.76
CA PRO A 104 9.13 -4.86 -11.68
C PRO A 104 9.40 -6.22 -12.35
N VAL A 105 8.32 -6.95 -12.63
CA VAL A 105 8.41 -8.22 -13.37
C VAL A 105 8.70 -7.89 -14.84
N PRO A 106 9.68 -8.55 -15.50
CA PRO A 106 9.92 -8.38 -16.93
C PRO A 106 8.66 -8.67 -17.74
N TRP A 107 8.41 -7.86 -18.77
CA TRP A 107 7.27 -8.09 -19.65
C TRP A 107 7.59 -9.12 -20.71
N ASP A 108 6.66 -10.06 -20.91
CA ASP A 108 6.76 -11.12 -21.94
C ASP A 108 6.28 -10.69 -23.34
N GLY A 109 5.97 -9.40 -23.51
CA GLY A 109 5.43 -8.84 -24.76
C GLY A 109 3.94 -9.10 -24.97
N LYS A 110 3.28 -9.84 -24.07
CA LYS A 110 1.88 -10.27 -24.21
C LYS A 110 0.93 -9.43 -23.37
N TRP A 111 -0.36 -9.59 -23.67
CA TRP A 111 -1.45 -8.92 -22.98
C TRP A 111 -2.53 -9.91 -22.59
N VAL A 112 -3.02 -9.79 -21.37
CA VAL A 112 -4.24 -10.45 -20.93
C VAL A 112 -5.38 -9.44 -21.03
N MET A 113 -6.45 -9.83 -21.73
CA MET A 113 -7.67 -9.04 -21.88
C MET A 113 -8.84 -9.76 -21.22
N VAL A 114 -9.71 -9.00 -20.60
CA VAL A 114 -10.95 -9.50 -20.00
C VAL A 114 -12.12 -8.72 -20.60
N GLN A 115 -12.96 -9.42 -21.36
CA GLN A 115 -14.20 -8.91 -21.91
C GLN A 115 -15.36 -9.30 -20.99
N THR A 116 -16.05 -8.32 -20.43
CA THR A 116 -17.32 -8.56 -19.75
C THR A 116 -18.42 -8.77 -20.77
N LEU A 117 -19.24 -9.80 -20.61
CA LEU A 117 -20.31 -10.14 -21.56
C LEU A 117 -21.39 -9.05 -21.58
N PRO A 118 -22.02 -8.81 -22.76
CA PRO A 118 -23.04 -7.76 -22.93
C PRO A 118 -24.29 -7.96 -22.06
N ASP A 119 -24.66 -9.20 -21.78
CA ASP A 119 -25.79 -9.62 -20.95
C ASP A 119 -25.49 -9.66 -19.46
N ALA A 120 -24.23 -9.45 -19.07
CA ALA A 120 -23.85 -9.41 -17.66
C ALA A 120 -24.60 -8.30 -16.90
N ALA A 121 -25.13 -8.63 -15.73
CA ALA A 121 -25.85 -7.70 -14.88
C ALA A 121 -24.96 -6.47 -14.53
N PRO A 122 -25.53 -5.26 -14.40
CA PRO A 122 -24.77 -4.03 -14.10
C PRO A 122 -23.88 -4.17 -12.84
N LEU A 123 -24.36 -4.88 -11.84
CA LEU A 123 -23.61 -5.14 -10.60
C LEU A 123 -22.39 -6.06 -10.87
N ALA A 124 -22.54 -7.08 -11.71
CA ALA A 124 -21.45 -7.97 -12.10
C ALA A 124 -20.38 -7.18 -12.86
N ARG A 125 -20.77 -6.38 -13.86
CA ARG A 125 -19.85 -5.48 -14.59
C ARG A 125 -19.06 -4.55 -13.67
N LYS A 126 -19.72 -3.92 -12.69
CA LYS A 126 -19.06 -3.06 -11.71
C LYS A 126 -18.10 -3.83 -10.83
N LYS A 127 -18.48 -5.03 -10.36
CA LYS A 127 -17.62 -5.90 -9.54
C LYS A 127 -16.39 -6.35 -10.32
N THR A 128 -16.56 -6.83 -11.57
CA THR A 128 -15.47 -7.24 -12.45
C THR A 128 -14.48 -6.09 -12.65
N ARG A 129 -14.97 -4.90 -13.02
CA ARG A 129 -14.12 -3.73 -13.20
C ARG A 129 -13.32 -3.37 -11.93
N ASN A 130 -13.98 -3.27 -10.79
CA ASN A 130 -13.30 -2.92 -9.54
C ASN A 130 -12.24 -3.96 -9.15
N LEU A 131 -12.56 -5.25 -9.30
CA LEU A 131 -11.65 -6.34 -9.03
C LEU A 131 -10.41 -6.27 -9.93
N LEU A 132 -10.62 -6.17 -11.24
CA LEU A 132 -9.54 -6.14 -12.21
C LEU A 132 -8.69 -4.87 -12.08
N THR A 133 -9.31 -3.71 -11.80
CA THR A 133 -8.55 -2.48 -11.52
C THR A 133 -7.64 -2.67 -10.31
N TRP A 134 -8.10 -3.34 -9.26
CA TRP A 134 -7.27 -3.69 -8.11
C TRP A 134 -6.07 -4.58 -8.47
N HIS A 135 -6.24 -5.46 -9.47
CA HIS A 135 -5.19 -6.31 -10.01
C HIS A 135 -4.34 -5.64 -11.10
N GLY A 136 -4.42 -4.33 -11.27
CA GLY A 136 -3.58 -3.54 -12.18
C GLY A 136 -4.09 -3.47 -13.63
N PHE A 137 -5.30 -3.98 -13.92
CA PHE A 137 -5.88 -3.84 -15.25
C PHE A 137 -6.27 -2.40 -15.57
N GLY A 138 -5.97 -1.97 -16.80
CA GLY A 138 -6.49 -0.75 -17.40
C GLY A 138 -7.83 -0.98 -18.08
N GLN A 139 -8.64 0.05 -18.19
CA GLN A 139 -9.93 0.00 -18.85
C GLN A 139 -9.86 0.61 -20.25
N LEU A 140 -9.96 -0.20 -21.31
CA LEU A 140 -9.98 0.29 -22.70
C LEU A 140 -11.38 0.69 -23.17
N SER A 141 -12.42 0.02 -22.65
CA SER A 141 -13.81 0.34 -22.94
C SER A 141 -14.69 0.00 -21.72
N PRO A 142 -15.99 0.34 -21.72
CA PRO A 142 -16.89 -0.02 -20.61
C PRO A 142 -16.93 -1.52 -20.28
N THR A 143 -16.54 -2.38 -21.21
CA THR A 143 -16.61 -3.84 -21.10
C THR A 143 -15.26 -4.54 -21.28
N MET A 144 -14.20 -3.82 -21.67
CA MET A 144 -12.88 -4.38 -21.94
C MET A 144 -11.84 -3.86 -20.96
N MET A 145 -11.19 -4.79 -20.28
CA MET A 145 -10.06 -4.54 -19.39
C MET A 145 -8.80 -5.22 -19.94
N ILE A 146 -7.62 -4.63 -19.74
CA ILE A 146 -6.35 -5.15 -20.28
C ILE A 146 -5.23 -5.02 -19.23
N LYS A 147 -4.29 -5.97 -19.25
CA LYS A 147 -3.09 -5.94 -18.42
C LYS A 147 -1.91 -6.55 -19.18
N PRO A 148 -0.66 -6.03 -19.03
CA PRO A 148 0.53 -6.71 -19.52
C PRO A 148 0.71 -8.10 -18.88
N GLY A 149 1.15 -9.07 -19.69
CA GLY A 149 1.44 -10.43 -19.27
C GLY A 149 0.60 -11.48 -19.99
N SER A 150 0.88 -12.76 -19.71
CA SER A 150 0.21 -13.92 -20.34
C SER A 150 -0.53 -14.84 -19.35
N ASP A 151 -0.53 -14.51 -18.06
CA ASP A 151 -1.08 -15.37 -16.99
C ASP A 151 -2.63 -15.29 -16.94
N THR A 152 -3.26 -15.98 -17.90
CA THR A 152 -4.73 -16.11 -17.96
C THR A 152 -5.28 -16.99 -16.84
N ASP A 153 -4.48 -17.94 -16.31
CA ASP A 153 -4.94 -18.86 -15.28
C ASP A 153 -5.16 -18.16 -13.96
N ASN A 154 -4.23 -17.28 -13.56
CA ASN A 154 -4.40 -16.45 -12.38
C ASN A 154 -5.65 -15.56 -12.50
N VAL A 155 -5.85 -14.93 -13.66
CA VAL A 155 -7.02 -14.08 -13.88
C VAL A 155 -8.32 -14.88 -13.77
N ASN A 156 -8.37 -16.08 -14.35
CA ASN A 156 -9.52 -16.98 -14.22
C ASN A 156 -9.76 -17.41 -12.76
N GLN A 157 -8.72 -17.69 -11.98
CA GLN A 157 -8.84 -18.00 -10.56
C GLN A 157 -9.40 -16.82 -9.76
N VAL A 158 -8.91 -15.61 -10.03
CA VAL A 158 -9.41 -14.39 -9.41
C VAL A 158 -10.89 -14.15 -9.72
N LEU A 159 -11.30 -14.29 -10.96
CA LEU A 159 -12.71 -14.18 -11.36
C LEU A 159 -13.59 -15.27 -10.73
N LYS A 160 -13.08 -16.50 -10.64
CA LYS A 160 -13.77 -17.64 -10.02
C LYS A 160 -13.99 -17.43 -8.53
N SER A 161 -13.02 -16.90 -7.81
CA SER A 161 -13.09 -16.66 -6.36
C SER A 161 -14.24 -15.74 -5.95
N VAL A 162 -14.72 -14.90 -6.86
CA VAL A 162 -15.82 -13.93 -6.64
C VAL A 162 -17.07 -14.23 -7.47
N GLY A 163 -17.13 -15.39 -8.15
CA GLY A 163 -18.30 -15.84 -8.91
C GLY A 163 -18.57 -15.06 -10.20
N LEU A 164 -17.51 -14.54 -10.86
CA LEU A 164 -17.63 -13.71 -12.06
C LEU A 164 -17.22 -14.43 -13.36
N THR A 165 -16.88 -15.72 -13.30
CA THR A 165 -16.41 -16.50 -14.46
C THR A 165 -17.46 -16.55 -15.58
N SER A 166 -18.75 -16.72 -15.26
CA SER A 166 -19.84 -16.82 -16.24
C SER A 166 -20.19 -15.49 -16.93
N SER A 167 -19.67 -14.36 -16.41
CA SER A 167 -19.96 -13.02 -16.95
C SER A 167 -18.78 -12.39 -17.68
N SER A 168 -17.67 -13.13 -17.84
CA SER A 168 -16.44 -12.60 -18.39
C SER A 168 -15.73 -13.66 -19.26
N ILE A 169 -15.05 -13.20 -20.33
CA ILE A 169 -14.16 -14.01 -21.16
C ILE A 169 -12.76 -13.46 -21.02
N VAL A 170 -11.78 -14.36 -20.82
CA VAL A 170 -10.37 -14.02 -20.69
C VAL A 170 -9.62 -14.43 -21.95
N PHE A 171 -8.82 -13.51 -22.50
CA PHE A 171 -7.99 -13.74 -23.67
C PHE A 171 -6.53 -13.46 -23.35
N ALA A 172 -5.60 -14.20 -23.99
CA ALA A 172 -4.23 -13.75 -24.17
C ALA A 172 -4.03 -13.29 -25.61
N SER A 173 -3.25 -12.24 -25.82
CA SER A 173 -3.00 -11.68 -27.14
C SER A 173 -1.59 -11.12 -27.27
N ASP A 174 -1.01 -11.30 -28.43
CA ASP A 174 0.18 -10.58 -28.88
C ASP A 174 -0.28 -9.34 -29.68
N LEU A 175 0.42 -8.23 -29.56
CA LEU A 175 0.18 -7.02 -30.33
C LEU A 175 1.34 -6.82 -31.32
N ASP A 176 1.03 -6.86 -32.61
CA ASP A 176 2.04 -6.78 -33.67
C ASP A 176 2.61 -5.38 -33.91
N ASN A 177 2.15 -4.33 -33.19
CA ASN A 177 2.52 -2.96 -33.50
C ASN A 177 2.74 -2.08 -32.26
N ASN A 178 3.95 -1.54 -32.12
CA ASN A 178 4.34 -0.62 -31.04
C ASN A 178 3.47 0.67 -30.94
N ALA A 179 2.93 1.15 -32.05
CA ALA A 179 2.05 2.33 -32.05
C ALA A 179 0.76 2.06 -31.27
N ASN A 180 0.21 0.85 -31.37
CA ASN A 180 -0.97 0.44 -30.62
C ASN A 180 -0.69 0.29 -29.11
N THR A 181 0.51 -0.11 -28.74
CA THR A 181 0.94 -0.25 -27.35
C THR A 181 0.85 1.07 -26.59
N GLN A 182 1.36 2.17 -27.14
CA GLN A 182 1.27 3.47 -26.51
C GLN A 182 -0.18 3.98 -26.40
N ALA A 183 -1.00 3.73 -27.42
CA ALA A 183 -2.43 4.05 -27.35
C ALA A 183 -3.16 3.26 -26.27
N ILE A 184 -2.86 1.99 -26.12
CA ILE A 184 -3.40 1.15 -25.03
C ILE A 184 -3.01 1.69 -23.66
N VAL A 185 -1.72 1.99 -23.45
CA VAL A 185 -1.23 2.50 -22.18
C VAL A 185 -1.87 3.83 -21.83
N SER A 186 -1.90 4.79 -22.78
CA SER A 186 -2.46 6.13 -22.53
C SER A 186 -3.98 6.13 -22.29
N ASN A 187 -4.72 5.19 -22.88
CA ASN A 187 -6.17 5.07 -22.69
C ASN A 187 -6.52 4.20 -21.47
N GLY A 188 -5.70 3.16 -21.18
CA GLY A 188 -5.96 2.22 -20.11
C GLY A 188 -5.69 2.77 -18.72
N TRP A 189 -4.69 3.66 -18.58
CA TRP A 189 -4.23 4.14 -17.27
C TRP A 189 -3.94 5.65 -17.26
N ASN A 190 -4.27 6.30 -16.16
CA ASN A 190 -3.90 7.72 -15.95
C ASN A 190 -2.49 7.83 -15.32
N LEU A 191 -1.47 7.50 -16.11
CA LEU A 191 -0.07 7.51 -15.64
C LEU A 191 0.43 8.92 -15.31
N GLN A 192 -0.11 9.97 -15.95
CA GLN A 192 0.28 11.35 -15.66
C GLN A 192 -0.12 11.77 -14.24
N GLU A 193 -1.33 11.41 -13.80
CA GLU A 193 -1.78 11.67 -12.43
C GLU A 193 -0.93 10.93 -11.40
N LEU A 194 -0.59 9.66 -11.67
CA LEU A 194 0.28 8.86 -10.83
C LEU A 194 1.70 9.45 -10.75
N SER A 195 2.29 9.81 -11.89
CA SER A 195 3.61 10.45 -11.96
C SER A 195 3.64 11.75 -11.15
N SER A 196 2.58 12.58 -11.26
CA SER A 196 2.43 13.79 -10.47
C SER A 196 2.26 13.50 -8.96
N ALA A 197 1.59 12.40 -8.60
CA ALA A 197 1.46 11.98 -7.21
C ALA A 197 2.81 11.55 -6.62
N TYR A 198 3.63 10.81 -7.37
CA TYR A 198 5.00 10.49 -6.98
C TYR A 198 5.88 11.73 -6.84
N GLN A 199 5.76 12.69 -7.73
CA GLN A 199 6.50 13.95 -7.64
C GLN A 199 6.13 14.73 -6.37
N ARG A 200 4.84 14.81 -6.02
CA ARG A 200 4.39 15.42 -4.74
C ARG A 200 4.91 14.67 -3.52
N LEU A 201 4.94 13.33 -3.57
CA LEU A 201 5.55 12.52 -2.51
C LEU A 201 7.02 12.88 -2.32
N MET A 202 7.80 12.86 -3.38
CA MET A 202 9.24 13.20 -3.33
C MET A 202 9.47 14.59 -2.77
N ALA A 203 8.72 15.59 -3.22
CA ALA A 203 8.82 16.96 -2.70
C ALA A 203 8.43 17.07 -1.22
N CYS A 204 7.50 16.24 -0.75
CA CYS A 204 7.07 16.23 0.65
C CYS A 204 8.13 15.62 1.58
N PHE A 205 8.87 14.62 1.11
CA PHE A 205 9.76 13.78 1.94
C PHE A 205 11.24 13.87 1.55
N ALA A 206 11.64 14.85 0.73
CA ALA A 206 13.03 15.00 0.26
C ALA A 206 14.05 14.96 1.43
N ASP A 207 13.77 15.67 2.51
CA ASP A 207 14.67 15.80 3.66
C ASP A 207 14.19 14.99 4.88
N ALA A 208 13.27 14.03 4.68
CA ALA A 208 12.71 13.26 5.81
C ALA A 208 13.73 12.36 6.50
N GLY A 209 14.77 11.91 5.77
CA GLY A 209 15.85 11.10 6.31
C GLY A 209 16.61 11.80 7.46
N ASP A 210 16.68 13.13 7.46
CA ASP A 210 17.38 13.91 8.48
C ASP A 210 16.67 13.88 9.85
N LEU A 211 15.42 13.47 9.92
CA LEU A 211 14.68 13.30 11.18
C LEU A 211 15.17 12.12 12.02
N ALA A 212 15.89 11.18 11.41
CA ALA A 212 16.49 10.04 12.13
C ALA A 212 17.49 10.48 13.21
N LEU A 213 18.10 11.65 13.05
CA LEU A 213 19.11 12.17 13.98
C LEU A 213 18.50 12.93 15.17
N LYS A 214 17.17 13.09 15.25
CA LYS A 214 16.50 13.93 16.26
C LYS A 214 15.92 13.09 17.40
N LYS A 215 14.66 12.69 17.27
CA LYS A 215 13.94 11.98 18.35
C LYS A 215 13.29 10.70 17.80
N PRO A 216 13.29 9.60 18.58
CA PRO A 216 12.67 8.33 18.17
C PRO A 216 11.20 8.48 17.71
N ALA A 217 10.39 9.27 18.40
CA ALA A 217 9.00 9.55 18.01
C ALA A 217 8.91 10.30 16.67
N ASP A 218 9.81 11.26 16.39
CA ASP A 218 9.82 12.01 15.13
C ASP A 218 10.21 11.11 13.95
N ALA A 219 11.18 10.23 14.13
CA ALA A 219 11.58 9.22 13.14
C ALA A 219 10.43 8.24 12.85
N PHE A 220 9.72 7.78 13.87
CA PHE A 220 8.55 6.93 13.72
C PHE A 220 7.43 7.64 12.94
N VAL A 221 7.13 8.91 13.26
CA VAL A 221 6.14 9.71 12.54
C VAL A 221 6.52 9.86 11.08
N ALA A 222 7.77 10.25 10.78
CA ALA A 222 8.23 10.45 9.42
C ALA A 222 8.15 9.16 8.61
N ARG A 223 8.65 8.02 9.14
CA ARG A 223 8.60 6.71 8.49
C ARG A 223 7.16 6.27 8.23
N THR A 224 6.29 6.37 9.22
CA THR A 224 4.89 5.96 9.10
C THR A 224 4.15 6.80 8.06
N LEU A 225 4.35 8.12 8.03
CA LEU A 225 3.71 9.00 7.05
C LEU A 225 4.26 8.78 5.64
N LEU A 226 5.56 8.52 5.50
CA LEU A 226 6.20 8.17 4.23
C LEU A 226 5.54 6.92 3.63
N ILE A 227 5.49 5.83 4.39
CA ILE A 227 4.86 4.58 3.95
C ILE A 227 3.36 4.77 3.73
N HIS A 228 2.68 5.54 4.56
CA HIS A 228 1.27 5.85 4.40
C HIS A 228 0.97 6.53 3.06
N GLN A 229 1.74 7.52 2.66
CA GLN A 229 1.56 8.22 1.39
C GLN A 229 2.01 7.36 0.20
N TYR A 230 3.16 6.70 0.30
CA TYR A 230 3.68 5.83 -0.76
C TYR A 230 2.70 4.70 -1.07
N ARG A 231 2.22 3.99 -0.05
CA ARG A 231 1.21 2.93 -0.20
C ARG A 231 -0.06 3.43 -0.91
N ARG A 232 -0.55 4.63 -0.60
CA ARG A 232 -1.76 5.19 -1.23
C ARG A 232 -1.60 5.44 -2.73
N ILE A 233 -0.39 5.76 -3.17
CA ILE A 233 -0.07 5.91 -4.60
C ILE A 233 0.08 4.52 -5.20
N LEU A 234 0.85 3.64 -4.58
CA LEU A 234 1.18 2.31 -5.09
C LEU A 234 -0.03 1.39 -5.25
N LEU A 235 -1.04 1.52 -4.39
CA LEU A 235 -2.31 0.77 -4.52
C LEU A 235 -3.13 1.19 -5.75
N LYS A 236 -2.81 2.33 -6.35
CA LYS A 236 -3.42 2.80 -7.61
C LYS A 236 -2.50 2.61 -8.81
N ASP A 237 -1.22 2.33 -8.57
CA ASP A 237 -0.23 2.11 -9.60
C ASP A 237 -0.44 0.72 -10.20
N PRO A 238 -0.66 0.59 -11.52
CA PRO A 238 -0.78 -0.70 -12.20
C PRO A 238 0.51 -1.51 -12.18
N GLN A 239 1.64 -0.89 -11.82
CA GLN A 239 2.99 -1.47 -11.87
C GLN A 239 3.31 -2.04 -13.26
N LEU A 240 3.12 -1.20 -14.28
CA LEU A 240 3.44 -1.56 -15.65
C LEU A 240 4.95 -1.84 -15.80
N PRO A 241 5.32 -2.77 -16.70
CA PRO A 241 6.70 -2.98 -17.10
C PRO A 241 7.36 -1.68 -17.59
N ASP A 242 8.68 -1.57 -17.40
CA ASP A 242 9.43 -0.34 -17.71
C ASP A 242 9.31 0.06 -19.19
N GLU A 243 9.20 -0.91 -20.09
CA GLU A 243 9.03 -0.71 -21.53
C GLU A 243 7.71 0.00 -21.89
N LEU A 244 6.72 -0.07 -21.00
CA LEU A 244 5.40 0.55 -21.18
C LEU A 244 5.26 1.89 -20.46
N LEU A 245 6.25 2.27 -19.66
CA LEU A 245 6.21 3.51 -18.90
C LEU A 245 6.64 4.71 -19.76
N PRO A 246 6.06 5.90 -19.53
CA PRO A 246 6.45 7.10 -20.25
C PRO A 246 7.84 7.56 -19.86
N THR A 247 8.54 8.20 -20.80
CA THR A 247 9.82 8.85 -20.53
C THR A 247 9.71 9.80 -19.34
N GLY A 248 10.66 9.70 -18.40
CA GLY A 248 10.67 10.55 -17.20
C GLY A 248 9.68 10.10 -16.11
N TRP A 249 9.26 8.82 -16.12
CA TRP A 249 8.43 8.25 -15.08
C TRP A 249 9.02 8.46 -13.68
N ASN A 250 8.19 8.96 -12.75
CA ASN A 250 8.64 9.31 -11.41
C ASN A 250 8.57 8.15 -10.40
N GLY A 251 7.98 7.03 -10.75
CA GLY A 251 7.79 5.88 -9.83
C GLY A 251 9.10 5.31 -9.32
N GLU A 252 10.08 5.08 -10.20
CA GLU A 252 11.40 4.56 -9.82
C GLU A 252 12.17 5.53 -8.91
N LYS A 253 12.16 6.84 -9.25
CA LYS A 253 12.81 7.88 -8.43
C LYS A 253 12.17 7.96 -7.05
N ALA A 254 10.84 7.90 -7.00
CA ALA A 254 10.09 7.90 -5.75
C ALA A 254 10.42 6.66 -4.90
N ARG A 255 10.50 5.48 -5.52
CA ARG A 255 10.89 4.24 -4.86
C ARG A 255 12.29 4.34 -4.24
N LYS A 256 13.29 4.84 -4.98
CA LYS A 256 14.65 5.04 -4.47
C LYS A 256 14.68 5.97 -3.25
N LEU A 257 13.96 7.10 -3.33
CA LEU A 257 13.83 8.03 -2.20
C LEU A 257 13.16 7.36 -1.00
N VAL A 258 12.06 6.65 -1.22
CA VAL A 258 11.31 5.95 -0.15
C VAL A 258 12.18 4.90 0.52
N SER A 259 12.89 4.07 -0.26
CA SER A 259 13.81 3.05 0.24
C SER A 259 14.89 3.67 1.12
N GLN A 260 15.60 4.68 0.63
CA GLN A 260 16.67 5.37 1.38
C GLN A 260 16.14 6.00 2.68
N ALA A 261 15.04 6.76 2.59
CA ALA A 261 14.45 7.40 3.76
C ALA A 261 13.92 6.37 4.77
N TYR A 262 13.33 5.26 4.31
CA TYR A 262 12.86 4.18 5.17
C TYR A 262 14.02 3.54 5.95
N HIS A 263 15.10 3.17 5.27
CA HIS A 263 16.28 2.58 5.91
C HIS A 263 16.93 3.54 6.92
N ASN A 264 17.07 4.81 6.57
CA ASN A 264 17.65 5.82 7.46
C ASN A 264 16.81 6.05 8.74
N LEU A 265 15.47 6.03 8.60
CA LEU A 265 14.54 6.28 9.71
C LEU A 265 14.32 5.05 10.60
N THR A 266 14.43 3.85 10.05
CA THR A 266 14.05 2.60 10.72
C THR A 266 14.77 2.35 12.05
N PRO A 267 16.11 2.46 12.17
CA PRO A 267 16.79 2.18 13.45
C PRO A 267 16.30 3.07 14.58
N THR A 268 16.11 4.36 14.32
CA THR A 268 15.65 5.32 15.34
C THR A 268 14.16 5.17 15.62
N ALA A 269 13.33 4.90 14.60
CA ALA A 269 11.91 4.66 14.77
C ALA A 269 11.63 3.37 15.57
N ASP A 270 12.45 2.35 15.40
CA ASP A 270 12.33 1.08 16.12
C ASP A 270 12.60 1.21 17.61
N LEU A 271 13.42 2.17 18.04
CA LEU A 271 13.57 2.49 19.47
C LEU A 271 12.24 2.93 20.09
N PHE A 272 11.51 3.82 19.41
CA PHE A 272 10.20 4.26 19.86
C PHE A 272 9.17 3.13 19.85
N ILE A 273 9.17 2.30 18.81
CA ILE A 273 8.26 1.16 18.70
C ILE A 273 8.49 0.17 19.84
N THR A 274 9.75 -0.17 20.11
CA THR A 274 10.13 -1.12 21.17
C THR A 274 9.73 -0.61 22.55
N GLU A 275 9.85 0.69 22.81
CA GLU A 275 9.43 1.32 24.06
C GLU A 275 7.91 1.30 24.23
N MET A 276 7.14 1.59 23.17
CA MET A 276 5.69 1.79 23.25
C MET A 276 4.88 0.51 23.04
N MET A 277 5.42 -0.47 22.32
CA MET A 277 4.66 -1.65 21.90
C MET A 277 4.69 -2.77 22.93
N GLN A 278 3.50 -3.24 23.33
CA GLN A 278 3.32 -4.45 24.12
C GLN A 278 2.29 -5.36 23.45
N ASN A 279 2.63 -6.64 23.34
CA ASN A 279 1.71 -7.70 22.96
C ASN A 279 1.08 -8.37 24.20
N SER A 280 0.35 -9.48 24.00
CA SER A 280 -0.26 -10.27 25.07
C SER A 280 0.73 -10.81 26.11
N ASN A 281 2.00 -10.92 25.76
CA ASN A 281 3.07 -11.41 26.64
C ASN A 281 3.80 -10.27 27.39
N GLY A 282 3.33 -9.03 27.26
CA GLY A 282 3.87 -7.87 27.96
C GLY A 282 5.20 -7.33 27.41
N LYS A 283 5.67 -7.84 26.26
CA LYS A 283 6.92 -7.44 25.61
C LYS A 283 6.66 -6.96 24.19
N SER A 284 7.54 -6.09 23.68
CA SER A 284 7.61 -5.81 22.25
C SER A 284 8.25 -7.01 21.55
N PRO A 285 7.56 -7.70 20.63
CA PRO A 285 8.19 -8.75 19.86
C PRO A 285 9.25 -8.18 18.92
N GLU A 286 10.30 -8.96 18.68
CA GLU A 286 11.27 -8.66 17.63
C GLU A 286 10.60 -8.69 16.25
N ALA A 287 11.10 -7.88 15.34
CA ALA A 287 10.64 -7.90 13.96
C ALA A 287 11.16 -9.15 13.24
N THR A 288 10.37 -9.66 12.30
CA THR A 288 10.75 -10.80 11.45
C THR A 288 11.93 -10.47 10.53
N SER A 289 12.64 -11.48 10.01
CA SER A 289 13.70 -11.29 9.02
C SER A 289 13.21 -10.55 7.77
N SER A 290 12.01 -10.85 7.30
CA SER A 290 11.38 -10.17 6.15
C SER A 290 11.20 -8.65 6.36
N TYR A 291 11.13 -8.16 7.58
CA TYR A 291 11.12 -6.74 7.87
C TYR A 291 12.47 -6.07 7.57
N GLN A 292 13.57 -6.78 7.82
CA GLN A 292 14.92 -6.28 7.54
C GLN A 292 15.24 -6.30 6.03
N GLU A 293 14.58 -7.17 5.28
CA GLU A 293 14.73 -7.33 3.83
C GLU A 293 13.87 -6.36 3.01
N ARG A 294 13.10 -5.48 3.67
CA ARG A 294 12.25 -4.52 2.98
C ARG A 294 13.06 -3.55 2.14
N PHE A 295 12.68 -3.37 0.89
CA PHE A 295 13.35 -2.52 -0.11
C PHE A 295 14.78 -2.99 -0.50
N VAL A 296 15.18 -4.20 -0.15
CA VAL A 296 16.45 -4.79 -0.57
C VAL A 296 16.33 -5.42 -1.96
#